data_67c7cff031f60f5ea47c1418b829a907
#
_entry.id   67c7cff031f60f5ea47c1418b829a907
#
_cell.length_a   1.000
_cell.length_b   1.000
_cell.length_c   1.000
_cell.angle_alpha   90.00
_cell.angle_beta   90.00
_cell.angle_gamma   90.00
#
_symmetry.space_group_name_H-M   'P 1'
#
loop_
_entity.id
_entity.type
_entity.pdbx_description
1 polymer ?
#
loop_
_entity_poly.entity_id
_entity_poly.type
_entity_poly.pdbx_seq_one_letter_code
_entity_poly.pdbx_strand_id
1 'polypeptide(L)'
;DRMSFNTVLHRHNQSLKAVRQFFAEKLDLPVQAIVLATEEVMLPYDQGGLSLTLEGTDLDRYRHQMFWELVTGAGMSVGTMRDKVDEFMRAQAQSRPLKSLGQKCGMDRDDSIAVDMKGNVTTCQNMSASTHHRIGHVEQFDDIALNTAYHFSTRIECPRCPVVQLCKGACLFLEGGYWRAACDNSFAHNLAVMAAALYYQTQGLILTRIEADAIRSSRQNVIDVISLAFVESGGDMQTVVPVLQIRKAFPIAVVAA
;
A
#
# COMPACT_ATOMS: atom_id res chain seq x y z
N ASP A 1 19.49 11.14 20.84
CA ASP A 1 19.13 9.85 20.24
C ASP A 1 17.79 10.00 19.51
N ARG A 2 17.67 9.43 18.31
CA ARG A 2 16.42 9.45 17.54
C ARG A 2 15.71 8.10 17.75
N MET A 3 14.49 8.14 18.23
CA MET A 3 13.63 6.95 18.28
C MET A 3 12.82 6.88 16.99
N SER A 4 12.74 5.69 16.40
CA SER A 4 11.87 5.42 15.27
C SER A 4 10.80 4.40 15.66
N PHE A 5 9.59 4.61 15.18
CA PHE A 5 8.46 3.74 15.44
C PHE A 5 7.96 3.16 14.11
N ASN A 6 7.77 1.87 14.08
CA ASN A 6 7.10 1.21 12.98
C ASN A 6 5.61 1.09 13.31
N THR A 7 4.76 1.56 12.42
CA THR A 7 3.33 1.64 12.64
C THR A 7 2.59 0.94 11.50
N VAL A 8 1.68 0.05 11.86
CA VAL A 8 0.72 -0.54 10.92
C VAL A 8 -0.59 0.22 11.02
N LEU A 9 -1.07 0.75 9.90
CA LEU A 9 -2.38 1.39 9.83
C LEU A 9 -3.48 0.31 9.77
N HIS A 10 -4.59 0.58 10.44
CA HIS A 10 -5.74 -0.32 10.49
C HIS A 10 -7.03 0.46 10.78
N ARG A 11 -8.18 -0.22 10.83
CA ARG A 11 -9.50 0.40 11.00
C ARG A 11 -9.60 1.44 12.13
N HIS A 12 -8.91 1.20 13.26
CA HIS A 12 -8.93 2.09 14.41
C HIS A 12 -7.75 3.07 14.46
N ASN A 13 -6.87 3.04 13.47
CA ASN A 13 -5.66 3.84 13.43
C ASN A 13 -5.34 4.21 11.97
N GLN A 14 -6.02 5.23 11.45
CA GLN A 14 -5.97 5.60 10.04
C GLN A 14 -5.14 6.87 9.76
N SER A 15 -4.82 7.66 10.78
CA SER A 15 -4.18 8.96 10.63
C SER A 15 -2.71 8.92 11.05
N LEU A 16 -1.81 9.25 10.13
CA LEU A 16 -0.39 9.41 10.42
C LEU A 16 -0.14 10.59 11.37
N LYS A 17 -0.90 11.66 11.21
CA LYS A 17 -0.85 12.83 12.08
C LYS A 17 -1.24 12.45 13.52
N ALA A 18 -2.34 11.72 13.69
CA ALA A 18 -2.79 11.29 15.01
C ALA A 18 -1.79 10.33 15.68
N VAL A 19 -1.21 9.40 14.93
CA VAL A 19 -0.18 8.49 15.45
C VAL A 19 1.06 9.25 15.93
N ARG A 20 1.54 10.20 15.14
CA ARG A 20 2.70 11.02 15.55
C ARG A 20 2.39 11.84 16.80
N GLN A 21 1.21 12.43 16.86
CA GLN A 21 0.77 13.21 18.01
C GLN A 21 0.70 12.32 19.26
N PHE A 22 0.14 11.11 19.15
CA PHE A 22 0.09 10.15 20.25
C PHE A 22 1.48 9.85 20.83
N PHE A 23 2.48 9.57 19.98
CA PHE A 23 3.83 9.31 20.45
C PHE A 23 4.49 10.57 21.05
N ALA A 24 4.26 11.73 20.45
CA ALA A 24 4.77 12.99 20.96
C ALA A 24 4.28 13.27 22.39
N GLU A 25 2.98 13.10 22.62
CA GLU A 25 2.35 13.28 23.93
C GLU A 25 2.82 12.23 24.95
N LYS A 26 2.91 10.94 24.52
CA LYS A 26 3.33 9.87 25.43
C LYS A 26 4.78 9.94 25.85
N LEU A 27 5.63 10.52 25.02
CA LEU A 27 7.07 10.62 25.26
C LEU A 27 7.51 12.00 25.73
N ASP A 28 6.57 12.94 25.82
CA ASP A 28 6.84 14.35 26.12
C ASP A 28 7.91 14.95 25.19
N LEU A 29 7.72 14.69 23.87
CA LEU A 29 8.62 15.14 22.83
C LEU A 29 7.90 16.04 21.83
N PRO A 30 8.59 16.96 21.18
CA PRO A 30 8.00 17.71 20.07
C PRO A 30 7.67 16.77 18.91
N VAL A 31 6.52 16.99 18.26
CA VAL A 31 6.02 16.15 17.15
C VAL A 31 7.07 15.94 16.06
N GLN A 32 7.93 16.92 15.81
CA GLN A 32 9.00 16.86 14.83
C GLN A 32 10.11 15.86 15.16
N ALA A 33 10.27 15.53 16.45
CA ALA A 33 11.24 14.53 16.91
C ALA A 33 10.77 13.08 16.70
N ILE A 34 9.47 12.88 16.45
CA ILE A 34 8.91 11.55 16.22
C ILE A 34 9.15 11.13 14.77
N VAL A 35 9.94 10.08 14.60
CA VAL A 35 10.20 9.45 13.31
C VAL A 35 9.30 8.22 13.18
N LEU A 36 8.43 8.24 12.18
CA LEU A 36 7.57 7.11 11.84
C LEU A 36 8.05 6.42 10.55
N ALA A 37 8.01 5.10 10.58
CA ALA A 37 7.87 4.26 9.40
C ALA A 37 6.47 3.66 9.44
N THR A 38 5.78 3.65 8.32
CA THR A 38 4.45 3.09 8.23
C THR A 38 4.30 2.17 7.03
N GLU A 39 3.48 1.17 7.20
CA GLU A 39 3.01 0.29 6.14
C GLU A 39 1.50 0.45 5.97
N GLU A 40 1.02 0.10 4.81
CA GLU A 40 -0.40 -0.05 4.55
C GLU A 40 -1.03 -1.08 5.50
N VAL A 41 -2.35 -1.05 5.61
CA VAL A 41 -3.08 -2.02 6.43
C VAL A 41 -2.69 -3.44 6.06
N MET A 42 -2.06 -4.13 7.01
CA MET A 42 -1.59 -5.50 6.87
C MET A 42 -2.49 -6.45 7.66
N LEU A 43 -2.80 -7.58 7.07
CA LEU A 43 -3.47 -8.67 7.77
C LEU A 43 -2.45 -9.64 8.34
N PRO A 44 -2.57 -10.03 9.62
CA PRO A 44 -1.90 -11.24 10.10
C PRO A 44 -2.51 -12.46 9.41
N TYR A 45 -1.68 -13.39 8.99
CA TYR A 45 -2.04 -14.45 8.09
C TYR A 45 -3.11 -15.40 8.60
N ASP A 46 -3.06 -15.84 9.83
CA ASP A 46 -3.83 -17.00 10.27
C ASP A 46 -4.80 -16.70 11.40
N GLN A 47 -4.91 -15.47 11.84
CA GLN A 47 -5.51 -15.19 13.14
C GLN A 47 -6.52 -14.06 13.15
N GLY A 48 -7.52 -14.14 12.31
CA GLY A 48 -8.75 -13.37 12.51
C GLY A 48 -8.63 -11.85 12.39
N GLY A 49 -7.56 -11.33 11.80
CA GLY A 49 -7.33 -9.89 11.64
C GLY A 49 -8.27 -9.16 10.68
N LEU A 50 -9.28 -9.85 10.12
CA LEU A 50 -10.28 -9.22 9.24
C LEU A 50 -11.03 -8.08 9.94
N SER A 51 -11.22 -8.14 11.25
CA SER A 51 -11.85 -7.07 12.01
C SER A 51 -11.05 -5.77 12.05
N LEU A 52 -9.76 -5.82 11.71
CA LEU A 52 -8.88 -4.66 11.63
C LEU A 52 -8.81 -4.05 10.24
N THR A 53 -9.34 -4.73 9.22
CA THR A 53 -9.36 -4.22 7.86
C THR A 53 -10.38 -3.10 7.69
N LEU A 54 -10.09 -2.25 6.71
CA LEU A 54 -11.03 -1.22 6.28
C LEU A 54 -12.05 -1.85 5.34
N GLU A 55 -13.31 -1.52 5.51
CA GLU A 55 -14.42 -2.02 4.70
C GLU A 55 -15.40 -0.90 4.35
N GLY A 56 -16.06 -1.02 3.21
CA GLY A 56 -17.10 -0.09 2.79
C GLY A 56 -16.65 1.38 2.81
N THR A 57 -17.37 2.22 3.51
CA THR A 57 -17.09 3.66 3.63
C THR A 57 -15.78 3.98 4.37
N ASP A 58 -15.23 3.05 5.16
CA ASP A 58 -13.94 3.23 5.81
C ASP A 58 -12.80 3.32 4.78
N LEU A 59 -12.89 2.58 3.68
CA LEU A 59 -11.91 2.65 2.59
C LEU A 59 -11.87 4.04 1.95
N ASP A 60 -13.04 4.64 1.72
CA ASP A 60 -13.14 5.98 1.15
C ASP A 60 -12.62 7.04 2.11
N ARG A 61 -13.03 6.97 3.38
CA ARG A 61 -12.56 7.86 4.44
C ARG A 61 -11.05 7.79 4.59
N TYR A 62 -10.51 6.59 4.68
CA TYR A 62 -9.07 6.35 4.77
C TYR A 62 -8.30 6.93 3.59
N ARG A 63 -8.78 6.68 2.36
CA ARG A 63 -8.15 7.19 1.14
C ARG A 63 -8.11 8.72 1.12
N HIS A 64 -9.23 9.38 1.46
CA HIS A 64 -9.31 10.83 1.53
C HIS A 64 -8.43 11.39 2.65
N GLN A 65 -8.46 10.78 3.83
CA GLN A 65 -7.60 11.15 4.96
C GLN A 65 -6.13 11.07 4.61
N MET A 66 -5.69 9.97 4.01
CA MET A 66 -4.30 9.75 3.60
C MET A 66 -3.85 10.76 2.54
N PHE A 67 -4.69 11.00 1.51
CA PHE A 67 -4.41 12.02 0.50
C PHE A 67 -4.22 13.39 1.15
N TRP A 68 -5.13 13.76 2.04
CA TRP A 68 -5.08 15.05 2.72
C TRP A 68 -3.83 15.21 3.58
N GLU A 69 -3.49 14.21 4.36
CA GLU A 69 -2.28 14.24 5.17
C GLU A 69 -0.99 14.30 4.34
N LEU A 70 -0.98 13.67 3.16
CA LEU A 70 0.14 13.77 2.24
C LEU A 70 0.28 15.18 1.69
N VAL A 71 -0.77 15.77 1.13
CA VAL A 71 -0.69 17.09 0.48
C VAL A 71 -0.55 18.25 1.47
N THR A 72 -0.99 18.10 2.71
CA THR A 72 -0.75 19.08 3.79
C THR A 72 0.59 18.92 4.51
N GLY A 73 1.40 17.93 4.11
CA GLY A 73 2.75 17.71 4.61
C GLY A 73 2.87 16.79 5.83
N ALA A 74 1.77 16.50 6.55
CA ALA A 74 1.81 15.60 7.70
C ALA A 74 2.27 14.18 7.31
N GLY A 75 1.74 13.63 6.21
CA GLY A 75 2.14 12.34 5.65
C GLY A 75 3.54 12.37 5.04
N MET A 76 3.93 13.46 4.37
CA MET A 76 5.26 13.61 3.77
C MET A 76 6.39 13.68 4.80
N SER A 77 6.08 13.94 6.05
CA SER A 77 7.05 13.85 7.14
C SER A 77 7.35 12.40 7.57
N VAL A 78 6.57 11.43 7.09
CA VAL A 78 6.80 9.99 7.28
C VAL A 78 7.66 9.48 6.13
N GLY A 79 8.89 9.05 6.42
CA GLY A 79 9.90 8.72 5.41
C GLY A 79 9.41 7.70 4.37
N THR A 80 8.81 6.61 4.81
CA THR A 80 8.30 5.56 3.91
C THR A 80 7.19 6.06 2.97
N MET A 81 6.35 6.98 3.43
CA MET A 81 5.30 7.58 2.60
C MET A 81 5.88 8.56 1.58
N ARG A 82 6.80 9.43 2.01
CA ARG A 82 7.51 10.33 1.11
C ARG A 82 8.25 9.57 0.03
N ASP A 83 8.97 8.51 0.40
CA ASP A 83 9.75 7.71 -0.56
C ASP A 83 8.84 7.06 -1.62
N LYS A 84 7.64 6.60 -1.26
CA LYS A 84 6.65 6.09 -2.22
C LYS A 84 6.16 7.18 -3.19
N VAL A 85 5.84 8.37 -2.68
CA VAL A 85 5.41 9.52 -3.50
C VAL A 85 6.54 9.94 -4.44
N ASP A 86 7.75 10.11 -3.93
CA ASP A 86 8.93 10.54 -4.70
C ASP A 86 9.33 9.50 -5.76
N GLU A 87 9.24 8.21 -5.44
CA GLU A 87 9.51 7.14 -6.39
C GLU A 87 8.51 7.15 -7.54
N PHE A 88 7.23 7.32 -7.24
CA PHE A 88 6.19 7.41 -8.27
C PHE A 88 6.38 8.64 -9.17
N MET A 89 6.65 9.81 -8.59
CA MET A 89 6.93 11.05 -9.34
C MET A 89 8.14 10.88 -10.27
N ARG A 90 9.22 10.28 -9.77
CA ARG A 90 10.43 10.02 -10.57
C ARG A 90 10.16 9.05 -11.73
N ALA A 91 9.38 7.99 -11.50
CA ALA A 91 9.02 7.05 -12.53
C ALA A 91 8.20 7.73 -13.64
N GLN A 92 7.24 8.57 -13.28
CA GLN A 92 6.44 9.36 -14.22
C GLN A 92 7.32 10.33 -15.02
N ALA A 93 8.16 11.11 -14.36
CA ALA A 93 9.05 12.07 -15.01
C ALA A 93 10.04 11.41 -15.99
N GLN A 94 10.45 10.18 -15.72
CA GLN A 94 11.38 9.41 -16.54
C GLN A 94 10.68 8.47 -17.54
N SER A 95 9.35 8.48 -17.59
CA SER A 95 8.53 7.60 -18.44
C SER A 95 8.96 6.12 -18.37
N ARG A 96 9.26 5.65 -17.16
CA ARG A 96 9.70 4.28 -16.90
C ARG A 96 8.93 3.65 -15.73
N PRO A 97 8.83 2.32 -15.67
CA PRO A 97 8.24 1.62 -14.54
C PRO A 97 8.97 1.95 -13.22
N LEU A 98 8.25 1.85 -12.11
CA LEU A 98 8.86 1.89 -10.78
C LEU A 98 9.93 0.81 -10.63
N LYS A 99 10.95 1.11 -9.81
CA LYS A 99 12.01 0.16 -9.47
C LYS A 99 11.39 -1.17 -9.03
N SER A 100 11.83 -2.24 -9.67
CA SER A 100 11.34 -3.59 -9.49
C SER A 100 9.79 -3.71 -9.64
N LEU A 101 9.37 -4.13 -10.79
CA LEU A 101 8.05 -4.77 -10.97
C LEU A 101 7.98 -6.15 -10.29
N GLY A 102 9.01 -6.48 -9.48
CA GLY A 102 9.09 -7.70 -8.73
C GLY A 102 8.15 -7.75 -7.52
N GLN A 103 8.41 -8.70 -6.65
CA GLN A 103 7.64 -8.91 -5.44
C GLN A 103 7.64 -7.69 -4.51
N LYS A 104 6.60 -7.54 -3.73
CA LYS A 104 6.48 -6.47 -2.73
C LYS A 104 7.53 -6.59 -1.63
N CYS A 105 7.88 -7.81 -1.25
CA CYS A 105 8.82 -8.12 -0.18
C CYS A 105 9.81 -9.20 -0.63
N GLY A 106 10.75 -9.56 0.24
CA GLY A 106 11.77 -10.57 -0.05
C GLY A 106 11.33 -12.02 0.06
N MET A 107 10.04 -12.32 0.05
CA MET A 107 9.51 -13.67 0.21
C MET A 107 9.86 -14.63 -0.94
N ASP A 108 10.27 -14.09 -2.07
CA ASP A 108 10.69 -14.83 -3.26
C ASP A 108 12.21 -14.95 -3.39
N ARG A 109 12.94 -14.55 -2.35
CA ARG A 109 14.39 -14.69 -2.33
C ARG A 109 14.79 -16.13 -2.07
N ASP A 110 15.81 -16.57 -2.78
CA ASP A 110 16.41 -17.90 -2.66
C ASP A 110 17.40 -18.02 -1.49
N ASP A 111 17.74 -16.89 -0.85
CA ASP A 111 18.70 -16.78 0.24
C ASP A 111 18.04 -16.52 1.61
N SER A 112 16.70 -16.60 1.72
CA SER A 112 15.99 -16.24 2.94
C SER A 112 14.82 -17.19 3.23
N ILE A 113 14.84 -17.75 4.43
CA ILE A 113 13.75 -18.57 4.97
C ILE A 113 13.39 -18.11 6.38
N ALA A 114 12.21 -18.48 6.84
CA ALA A 114 11.79 -18.33 8.23
C ALA A 114 11.64 -19.71 8.88
N VAL A 115 12.03 -19.82 10.14
CA VAL A 115 11.95 -21.06 10.91
C VAL A 115 11.18 -20.80 12.20
N ASP A 116 10.22 -21.65 12.53
CA ASP A 116 9.52 -21.59 13.80
C ASP A 116 10.29 -22.34 14.91
N MET A 117 9.84 -22.22 16.15
CA MET A 117 10.48 -22.87 17.30
C MET A 117 10.40 -24.41 17.27
N LYS A 118 9.64 -24.99 16.36
CA LYS A 118 9.52 -26.43 16.15
C LYS A 118 10.38 -26.93 14.98
N GLY A 119 11.16 -26.04 14.35
CA GLY A 119 11.97 -26.38 13.20
C GLY A 119 11.24 -26.42 11.87
N ASN A 120 9.97 -26.05 11.81
CA ASN A 120 9.27 -25.94 10.52
C ASN A 120 9.76 -24.73 9.74
N VAL A 121 9.90 -24.90 8.44
CA VAL A 121 10.39 -23.88 7.52
C VAL A 121 9.25 -23.30 6.69
N THR A 122 9.21 -21.97 6.60
CA THR A 122 8.30 -21.21 5.74
C THR A 122 9.10 -20.15 4.97
N THR A 123 8.53 -19.56 3.92
CA THR A 123 9.17 -18.46 3.17
C THR A 123 8.98 -17.09 3.83
N CYS A 124 8.12 -16.99 4.84
CA CYS A 124 7.82 -15.75 5.52
C CYS A 124 7.48 -15.99 6.98
N GLN A 125 8.04 -15.19 7.87
CA GLN A 125 7.80 -15.27 9.32
C GLN A 125 6.34 -15.00 9.74
N ASN A 126 5.56 -14.38 8.86
CA ASN A 126 4.14 -14.08 9.10
C ASN A 126 3.22 -15.23 8.64
N MET A 127 3.77 -16.33 8.16
CA MET A 127 3.02 -17.50 7.71
C MET A 127 3.02 -18.56 8.79
N SER A 128 1.89 -19.25 8.97
CA SER A 128 1.84 -20.40 9.85
C SER A 128 2.36 -21.66 9.15
N ALA A 129 3.23 -22.40 9.83
CA ALA A 129 3.68 -23.69 9.37
C ALA A 129 2.62 -24.80 9.50
N SER A 130 1.44 -24.51 10.08
CA SER A 130 0.28 -25.40 10.08
C SER A 130 -0.48 -25.40 8.76
N THR A 131 -0.15 -24.49 7.85
CA THR A 131 -0.78 -24.36 6.53
C THR A 131 0.08 -24.97 5.43
N HIS A 132 -0.43 -24.96 4.20
CA HIS A 132 0.30 -25.39 3.00
C HIS A 132 1.53 -24.51 2.66
N HIS A 133 1.77 -23.45 3.43
CA HIS A 133 2.94 -22.60 3.28
C HIS A 133 4.20 -23.14 3.99
N ARG A 134 4.09 -24.25 4.72
CA ARG A 134 5.26 -24.98 5.19
C ARG A 134 5.99 -25.58 4.00
N ILE A 135 7.28 -25.27 3.86
CA ILE A 135 8.13 -25.71 2.75
C ILE A 135 9.16 -26.75 3.16
N GLY A 136 9.22 -27.12 4.44
CA GLY A 136 10.13 -28.15 4.93
C GLY A 136 10.35 -28.12 6.44
N HIS A 137 11.42 -28.77 6.87
CA HIS A 137 11.87 -28.81 8.26
C HIS A 137 13.39 -28.72 8.33
N VAL A 138 13.96 -28.11 9.37
CA VAL A 138 15.40 -27.90 9.50
C VAL A 138 16.19 -29.17 9.58
N GLU A 139 15.59 -30.27 10.05
CA GLU A 139 16.23 -31.59 10.07
C GLU A 139 16.38 -32.23 8.67
N GLN A 140 15.68 -31.68 7.67
CA GLN A 140 15.69 -32.13 6.29
C GLN A 140 15.97 -30.93 5.39
N PHE A 141 17.01 -30.17 5.70
CA PHE A 141 17.29 -28.89 5.08
C PHE A 141 17.49 -29.00 3.57
N ASP A 142 18.10 -30.06 3.10
CA ASP A 142 18.34 -30.26 1.66
C ASP A 142 17.06 -30.54 0.85
N ASP A 143 15.96 -30.90 1.52
CA ASP A 143 14.67 -31.15 0.89
C ASP A 143 13.81 -29.87 0.81
N ILE A 144 14.27 -28.73 1.34
CA ILE A 144 13.53 -27.49 1.34
C ILE A 144 13.44 -26.95 -0.09
N ALA A 145 12.22 -26.89 -0.62
CA ALA A 145 11.93 -26.28 -1.91
C ALA A 145 11.27 -24.90 -1.71
N LEU A 146 11.99 -23.85 -2.09
CA LEU A 146 11.45 -22.51 -2.04
C LEU A 146 10.33 -22.34 -3.07
N ASN A 147 9.17 -21.94 -2.60
CA ASN A 147 8.03 -21.62 -3.45
C ASN A 147 8.00 -20.11 -3.76
N THR A 148 8.82 -19.71 -4.71
CA THR A 148 9.06 -18.30 -5.05
C THR A 148 8.28 -17.82 -6.27
N ALA A 149 7.43 -18.68 -6.84
CA ALA A 149 6.76 -18.43 -8.13
C ALA A 149 5.55 -17.47 -8.05
N TYR A 150 5.29 -16.87 -6.91
CA TYR A 150 4.15 -15.97 -6.73
C TYR A 150 4.49 -14.57 -7.22
N HIS A 151 3.91 -14.20 -8.36
CA HIS A 151 4.02 -12.87 -8.92
C HIS A 151 2.63 -12.24 -9.11
N PHE A 152 2.52 -10.92 -8.97
CA PHE A 152 1.23 -10.23 -9.09
C PHE A 152 0.56 -10.43 -10.46
N SER A 153 1.32 -10.70 -11.51
CA SER A 153 0.77 -10.98 -12.84
C SER A 153 -0.11 -12.23 -12.90
N THR A 154 0.04 -13.14 -11.94
CA THR A 154 -0.81 -14.35 -11.84
C THR A 154 -2.20 -14.03 -11.27
N ARG A 155 -2.39 -12.87 -10.67
CA ARG A 155 -3.68 -12.44 -10.14
C ARG A 155 -4.47 -11.71 -11.20
N ILE A 156 -5.71 -12.14 -11.42
CA ILE A 156 -6.57 -11.66 -12.52
C ILE A 156 -6.85 -10.15 -12.45
N GLU A 157 -6.86 -9.57 -11.27
CA GLU A 157 -7.16 -8.15 -11.06
C GLU A 157 -5.94 -7.23 -11.18
N CYS A 158 -4.74 -7.76 -10.97
CA CYS A 158 -3.53 -6.94 -10.87
C CYS A 158 -3.07 -6.35 -12.20
N PRO A 159 -3.06 -7.07 -13.33
CA PRO A 159 -2.51 -6.54 -14.60
C PRO A 159 -3.16 -5.25 -15.09
N ARG A 160 -4.42 -5.00 -14.73
CA ARG A 160 -5.17 -3.81 -15.13
C ARG A 160 -5.42 -2.83 -13.98
N CYS A 161 -4.76 -3.02 -12.85
CA CYS A 161 -4.94 -2.17 -11.69
C CYS A 161 -4.09 -0.90 -11.82
N PRO A 162 -4.68 0.33 -11.71
CA PRO A 162 -3.94 1.58 -11.87
C PRO A 162 -2.83 1.78 -10.84
N VAL A 163 -2.91 1.11 -9.70
CA VAL A 163 -1.92 1.22 -8.61
C VAL A 163 -0.99 0.02 -8.51
N VAL A 164 -0.98 -0.89 -9.51
CA VAL A 164 -0.20 -2.14 -9.43
C VAL A 164 1.29 -1.88 -9.21
N GLN A 165 1.84 -0.85 -9.80
CA GLN A 165 3.26 -0.51 -9.64
C GLN A 165 3.63 -0.11 -8.21
N LEU A 166 2.71 0.52 -7.48
CA LEU A 166 2.88 0.85 -6.07
C LEU A 166 2.56 -0.35 -5.16
N CYS A 167 1.45 -1.03 -5.43
CA CYS A 167 0.91 -2.12 -4.62
C CYS A 167 1.68 -3.44 -4.80
N LYS A 168 2.13 -3.75 -6.03
CA LYS A 168 2.81 -5.02 -6.39
C LYS A 168 2.03 -6.28 -5.99
N GLY A 169 0.69 -6.19 -6.04
CA GLY A 169 -0.20 -7.32 -5.72
C GLY A 169 -0.47 -7.55 -4.24
N ALA A 170 -0.09 -6.63 -3.37
CA ALA A 170 -0.15 -6.77 -1.91
C ALA A 170 0.65 -8.00 -1.43
N CYS A 171 0.19 -8.72 -0.42
CA CYS A 171 0.83 -9.96 -0.01
C CYS A 171 0.38 -11.12 -0.90
N LEU A 172 1.32 -11.77 -1.56
CA LEU A 172 1.04 -12.80 -2.57
C LEU A 172 0.65 -14.14 -1.97
N PHE A 173 0.93 -14.39 -0.69
CA PHE A 173 0.47 -15.59 0.01
C PHE A 173 -0.96 -15.51 0.51
N LEU A 174 -1.56 -14.32 0.56
CA LEU A 174 -2.96 -14.20 0.96
C LEU A 174 -3.90 -14.74 -0.13
N GLU A 175 -4.92 -15.47 0.29
CA GLU A 175 -5.89 -16.11 -0.57
C GLU A 175 -7.32 -15.78 -0.14
N GLY A 176 -8.28 -16.02 -1.05
CA GLY A 176 -9.70 -15.89 -0.76
C GLY A 176 -10.11 -14.53 -0.21
N GLY A 177 -10.86 -14.54 0.89
CA GLY A 177 -11.37 -13.34 1.56
C GLY A 177 -10.27 -12.47 2.15
N TYR A 178 -9.19 -13.07 2.67
CA TYR A 178 -8.04 -12.34 3.21
C TYR A 178 -7.31 -11.56 2.14
N TRP A 179 -7.08 -12.18 0.97
CA TRP A 179 -6.47 -11.46 -0.14
C TRP A 179 -7.38 -10.34 -0.66
N ARG A 180 -8.67 -10.56 -0.74
CA ARG A 180 -9.63 -9.54 -1.19
C ARG A 180 -9.58 -8.32 -0.28
N ALA A 181 -9.65 -8.52 1.03
CA ALA A 181 -9.56 -7.45 2.02
C ALA A 181 -8.21 -6.72 1.92
N ALA A 182 -7.09 -7.44 1.86
CA ALA A 182 -5.77 -6.83 1.68
C ALA A 182 -5.67 -6.05 0.36
N CYS A 183 -6.24 -6.59 -0.72
CA CYS A 183 -6.28 -5.91 -2.03
C CYS A 183 -7.08 -4.61 -1.97
N ASP A 184 -8.21 -4.57 -1.30
CA ASP A 184 -9.05 -3.37 -1.19
C ASP A 184 -8.37 -2.30 -0.31
N ASN A 185 -7.75 -2.70 0.79
CA ASN A 185 -6.99 -1.80 1.66
C ASN A 185 -5.75 -1.23 0.94
N SER A 186 -4.95 -2.09 0.30
CA SER A 186 -3.80 -1.67 -0.51
C SER A 186 -4.22 -0.77 -1.67
N PHE A 187 -5.35 -1.04 -2.28
CA PHE A 187 -5.87 -0.21 -3.37
C PHE A 187 -6.22 1.20 -2.88
N ALA A 188 -6.97 1.32 -1.79
CA ALA A 188 -7.32 2.62 -1.21
C ALA A 188 -6.06 3.42 -0.80
N HIS A 189 -5.09 2.76 -0.14
CA HIS A 189 -3.83 3.37 0.25
C HIS A 189 -3.05 3.91 -0.96
N ASN A 190 -2.83 3.07 -1.95
CA ASN A 190 -2.01 3.43 -3.10
C ASN A 190 -2.70 4.38 -4.09
N LEU A 191 -4.04 4.44 -4.11
CA LEU A 191 -4.77 5.51 -4.81
C LEU A 191 -4.48 6.87 -4.18
N ALA A 192 -4.47 6.96 -2.85
CA ALA A 192 -4.13 8.21 -2.16
C ALA A 192 -2.68 8.64 -2.45
N VAL A 193 -1.74 7.70 -2.43
CA VAL A 193 -0.32 7.96 -2.77
C VAL A 193 -0.18 8.45 -4.21
N MET A 194 -0.82 7.78 -5.16
CA MET A 194 -0.82 8.15 -6.57
C MET A 194 -1.42 9.54 -6.78
N ALA A 195 -2.56 9.82 -6.16
CA ALA A 195 -3.21 11.12 -6.26
C ALA A 195 -2.34 12.24 -5.67
N ALA A 196 -1.69 12.00 -4.53
CA ALA A 196 -0.77 12.95 -3.91
C ALA A 196 0.47 13.20 -4.77
N ALA A 197 1.05 12.14 -5.37
CA ALA A 197 2.18 12.29 -6.28
C ALA A 197 1.82 13.14 -7.51
N LEU A 198 0.66 12.90 -8.11
CA LEU A 198 0.15 13.71 -9.22
C LEU A 198 -0.14 15.16 -8.79
N TYR A 199 -0.67 15.37 -7.58
CA TYR A 199 -0.87 16.69 -7.02
C TYR A 199 0.44 17.49 -6.96
N TYR A 200 1.51 16.89 -6.42
CA TYR A 200 2.82 17.54 -6.36
C TYR A 200 3.44 17.75 -7.75
N GLN A 201 3.38 16.75 -8.61
CA GLN A 201 3.96 16.82 -9.95
C GLN A 201 3.28 17.87 -10.83
N THR A 202 1.99 18.08 -10.66
CA THR A 202 1.19 19.04 -11.44
C THR A 202 1.02 20.39 -10.74
N GLN A 203 1.67 20.59 -9.59
CA GLN A 203 1.59 21.80 -8.78
C GLN A 203 0.15 22.12 -8.32
N GLY A 204 -0.57 21.10 -7.91
CA GLY A 204 -1.85 21.26 -7.24
C GLY A 204 -3.09 20.70 -7.96
N LEU A 205 -2.96 19.97 -9.08
CA LEU A 205 -4.12 19.32 -9.68
C LEU A 205 -4.57 18.10 -8.86
N ILE A 206 -5.86 18.00 -8.61
CA ILE A 206 -6.44 16.88 -7.88
C ILE A 206 -7.01 15.85 -8.86
N LEU A 207 -6.52 14.61 -8.76
CA LEU A 207 -7.09 13.48 -9.49
C LEU A 207 -8.39 13.04 -8.82
N THR A 208 -9.54 13.34 -9.44
CA THR A 208 -10.85 12.96 -8.88
C THR A 208 -11.37 11.64 -9.39
N ARG A 209 -11.05 11.28 -10.65
CA ARG A 209 -11.66 10.12 -11.30
C ARG A 209 -10.76 9.51 -12.36
N ILE A 210 -10.77 8.18 -12.45
CA ILE A 210 -10.15 7.43 -13.52
C ILE A 210 -11.26 6.65 -14.25
N GLU A 211 -11.33 6.81 -15.57
CA GLU A 211 -12.25 6.08 -16.44
C GLU A 211 -11.45 5.30 -17.49
N ALA A 212 -11.75 4.02 -17.66
CA ALA A 212 -11.17 3.19 -18.71
C ALA A 212 -12.11 2.04 -19.07
N ASP A 213 -11.99 1.50 -20.28
CA ASP A 213 -12.86 0.42 -20.78
C ASP A 213 -12.79 -0.85 -19.93
N ALA A 214 -11.64 -1.12 -19.32
CA ALA A 214 -11.47 -2.20 -18.38
C ALA A 214 -10.28 -1.88 -17.45
N ILE A 215 -10.57 -1.47 -16.22
CA ILE A 215 -9.53 -1.19 -15.21
C ILE A 215 -9.15 -2.47 -14.47
N ARG A 216 -10.13 -3.15 -13.91
CA ARG A 216 -9.97 -4.43 -13.20
C ARG A 216 -11.16 -5.33 -13.48
N SER A 217 -10.92 -6.63 -13.49
CA SER A 217 -11.98 -7.62 -13.73
C SER A 217 -13.09 -7.60 -12.68
N SER A 218 -12.78 -7.25 -11.44
CA SER A 218 -13.71 -7.23 -10.30
C SER A 218 -14.19 -5.82 -9.92
N ARG A 219 -13.81 -4.77 -10.68
CA ARG A 219 -14.18 -3.38 -10.41
C ARG A 219 -14.87 -2.76 -11.61
N GLN A 220 -15.66 -1.73 -11.34
CA GLN A 220 -16.27 -0.91 -12.38
C GLN A 220 -15.17 -0.21 -13.21
N ASN A 221 -15.49 0.12 -14.44
CA ASN A 221 -14.60 0.85 -15.35
C ASN A 221 -14.37 2.32 -14.94
N VAL A 222 -14.93 2.71 -13.81
CA VAL A 222 -14.85 4.05 -13.24
C VAL A 222 -14.40 3.92 -11.79
N ILE A 223 -13.35 4.64 -11.45
CA ILE A 223 -12.83 4.70 -10.08
C ILE A 223 -12.86 6.16 -9.62
N ASP A 224 -13.65 6.43 -8.61
CA ASP A 224 -13.59 7.70 -7.89
C ASP A 224 -12.35 7.71 -7.00
N VAL A 225 -11.46 8.68 -7.22
CA VAL A 225 -10.17 8.77 -6.50
C VAL A 225 -10.30 9.72 -5.31
N ILE A 226 -10.49 11.02 -5.56
CA ILE A 226 -10.67 12.03 -4.51
C ILE A 226 -11.98 12.76 -4.73
N SER A 227 -12.83 12.82 -3.72
CA SER A 227 -14.07 13.58 -3.74
C SER A 227 -13.80 15.07 -3.53
N LEU A 228 -14.35 15.91 -4.37
CA LEU A 228 -14.26 17.37 -4.22
C LEU A 228 -14.91 17.86 -2.92
N ALA A 229 -16.05 17.29 -2.55
CA ALA A 229 -16.71 17.63 -1.28
C ALA A 229 -15.81 17.34 -0.06
N PHE A 230 -14.98 16.32 -0.13
CA PHE A 230 -14.00 16.04 0.92
C PHE A 230 -12.88 17.09 0.95
N VAL A 231 -12.40 17.52 -0.21
CA VAL A 231 -11.36 18.56 -0.31
C VAL A 231 -11.88 19.90 0.23
N GLU A 232 -13.09 20.26 -0.12
CA GLU A 232 -13.75 21.49 0.36
C GLU A 232 -14.00 21.48 1.87
N SER A 233 -14.34 20.32 2.44
CA SER A 233 -14.57 20.17 3.89
C SER A 233 -13.28 20.17 4.72
N GLY A 234 -12.14 19.96 4.11
CA GLY A 234 -10.81 19.95 4.75
C GLY A 234 -10.26 21.32 5.14
N GLY A 235 -10.98 22.38 4.87
CA GLY A 235 -10.98 23.63 5.65
C GLY A 235 -9.84 24.63 5.43
N ASP A 236 -8.85 24.52 4.55
CA ASP A 236 -7.87 25.60 4.31
C ASP A 236 -7.19 25.60 2.94
N MET A 237 -7.77 24.94 1.96
CA MET A 237 -7.29 25.16 0.59
C MET A 237 -7.96 26.39 -0.02
N GLN A 238 -7.41 27.55 0.20
CA GLN A 238 -7.84 28.82 -0.43
C GLN A 238 -7.58 28.90 -1.92
N THR A 239 -7.11 27.84 -2.55
CA THR A 239 -6.87 27.80 -3.99
C THR A 239 -7.82 26.80 -4.63
N VAL A 240 -8.72 27.31 -5.47
CA VAL A 240 -9.49 26.46 -6.39
C VAL A 240 -8.50 25.80 -7.34
N VAL A 241 -8.17 24.55 -7.02
CA VAL A 241 -7.24 23.78 -7.83
C VAL A 241 -8.03 23.21 -9.02
N PRO A 242 -7.56 23.37 -10.25
CA PRO A 242 -8.21 22.77 -11.40
C PRO A 242 -8.28 21.25 -11.22
N VAL A 243 -9.46 20.69 -11.43
CA VAL A 243 -9.70 19.26 -11.31
C VAL A 243 -9.34 18.58 -12.62
N LEU A 244 -8.41 17.64 -12.55
CA LEU A 244 -8.05 16.79 -13.68
C LEU A 244 -8.91 15.54 -13.68
N GLN A 245 -9.78 15.39 -14.67
CA GLN A 245 -10.46 14.13 -14.97
C GLN A 245 -9.67 13.39 -16.03
N ILE A 246 -9.06 12.29 -15.65
CA ILE A 246 -8.36 11.43 -16.61
C ILE A 246 -9.39 10.46 -17.21
N ARG A 247 -9.82 10.73 -18.44
CA ARG A 247 -10.80 9.89 -19.17
C ARG A 247 -10.19 8.66 -19.84
N LYS A 248 -8.85 8.60 -19.94
CA LYS A 248 -8.13 7.40 -20.37
C LYS A 248 -7.12 7.10 -19.29
N ALA A 249 -7.19 5.90 -18.72
CA ALA A 249 -6.06 5.41 -17.94
C ALA A 249 -4.83 5.50 -18.84
N PHE A 250 -3.75 6.09 -18.34
CA PHE A 250 -2.46 5.94 -19.02
C PHE A 250 -2.29 4.45 -19.26
N PRO A 251 -2.00 4.01 -20.50
CA PRO A 251 -1.64 2.62 -20.69
C PRO A 251 -0.44 2.38 -19.79
N ILE A 252 -0.68 1.71 -18.68
CA ILE A 252 0.39 1.12 -17.90
C ILE A 252 0.91 0.05 -18.86
N ALA A 253 1.98 0.35 -19.56
CA ALA A 253 2.64 -0.63 -20.39
C ALA A 253 3.13 -1.72 -19.44
N VAL A 254 2.34 -2.75 -19.27
CA VAL A 254 2.81 -4.02 -18.75
C VAL A 254 3.69 -4.56 -19.87
N VAL A 255 4.98 -4.32 -19.76
CA VAL A 255 5.94 -5.03 -20.59
C VAL A 255 5.87 -6.47 -20.11
N ALA A 256 5.20 -7.32 -20.91
CA ALA A 256 5.30 -8.75 -20.74
C ALA A 256 6.77 -9.11 -20.93
N ALA A 257 7.35 -9.73 -19.89
CA ALA A 257 8.66 -10.33 -19.95
C ALA A 257 8.62 -11.59 -20.81
#